data_45b45a1732f0b0f62b87266208c14145
#
_entry.id   45b45a1732f0b0f62b87266208c14145
#
_cell.length_a   1.000
_cell.length_b   1.000
_cell.length_c   1.000
_cell.angle_alpha   90.00
_cell.angle_beta   90.00
_cell.angle_gamma   90.00
#
_symmetry.space_group_name_H-M   'P 1'
#
loop_
_entity.id
_entity.type
_entity.pdbx_description
1 polymer ?
#
loop_
_entity_poly.entity_id
_entity_poly.type
_entity_poly.pdbx_seq_one_letter_code
_entity_poly.pdbx_strand_id
1 'polypeptide(L)'
;MTEAEVARCEFVCSHLPTEQRGIEIAPYFHPIVDRSRFDVIYVDCIDNDEIQRKAAENPGAAGKTVPLVDAVWTPGVPLGDCIGHEPLHYAVASHVLEHVPNPLGWLKEILDCLEPGGLVAIVLPNRERSMDYYRQPTSFAQVVGWSIEKPARPTPTQVMDFLSQSFEDDGTVDFDAPMAAFAEAKRHYTDLQAIEFAEFVLRESHYLDVHCSVWTPDSFIDVFSRVITGGLFPAKIIGPFTGFPGSTPGEFLVYLEKTSSASLTGSPAGS
;
A
#
# COMPACT_ATOMS: atom_id res chain seq x y z
N MET A 1 -14.81 -13.34 -11.80
CA MET A 1 -14.56 -13.21 -10.33
C MET A 1 -15.23 -14.39 -9.64
N THR A 2 -14.58 -14.97 -8.64
CA THR A 2 -15.17 -15.98 -7.75
C THR A 2 -16.15 -15.33 -6.77
N GLU A 3 -17.00 -16.11 -6.09
CA GLU A 3 -17.89 -15.59 -5.06
C GLU A 3 -17.12 -14.89 -3.91
N ALA A 4 -15.94 -15.41 -3.55
CA ALA A 4 -15.08 -14.81 -2.54
C ALA A 4 -14.53 -13.45 -3.01
N GLU A 5 -14.06 -13.34 -4.24
CA GLU A 5 -13.60 -12.05 -4.80
C GLU A 5 -14.72 -11.02 -4.84
N VAL A 6 -15.96 -11.43 -5.19
CA VAL A 6 -17.13 -10.53 -5.16
C VAL A 6 -17.42 -10.07 -3.73
N ALA A 7 -17.48 -10.99 -2.76
CA ALA A 7 -17.74 -10.64 -1.37
C ALA A 7 -16.66 -9.70 -0.80
N ARG A 8 -15.40 -9.90 -1.19
CA ARG A 8 -14.29 -9.02 -0.82
C ARG A 8 -14.49 -7.60 -1.37
N CYS A 9 -14.77 -7.47 -2.65
CA CYS A 9 -15.04 -6.18 -3.29
C CYS A 9 -16.23 -5.47 -2.66
N GLU A 10 -17.35 -6.18 -2.44
CA GLU A 10 -18.54 -5.63 -1.81
C GLU A 10 -18.25 -5.12 -0.38
N PHE A 11 -17.49 -5.89 0.41
CA PHE A 11 -17.13 -5.46 1.75
C PHE A 11 -16.25 -4.20 1.74
N VAL A 12 -15.19 -4.18 0.93
CA VAL A 12 -14.32 -3.00 0.81
C VAL A 12 -15.10 -1.78 0.31
N CYS A 13 -16.01 -1.96 -0.63
CA CYS A 13 -16.84 -0.86 -1.13
C CYS A 13 -17.93 -0.42 -0.15
N SER A 14 -18.35 -1.26 0.81
CA SER A 14 -19.53 -1.00 1.66
C SER A 14 -19.43 0.25 2.54
N HIS A 15 -18.22 0.73 2.82
CA HIS A 15 -17.97 1.94 3.60
C HIS A 15 -17.65 3.15 2.70
N LEU A 16 -17.47 2.94 1.40
CA LEU A 16 -17.07 3.99 0.46
C LEU A 16 -18.29 4.64 -0.19
N PRO A 17 -18.28 5.94 -0.43
CA PRO A 17 -19.33 6.65 -1.18
C PRO A 17 -19.17 6.40 -2.69
N THR A 18 -19.30 5.14 -3.13
CA THR A 18 -19.04 4.70 -4.50
C THR A 18 -19.99 5.30 -5.55
N GLU A 19 -21.10 5.91 -5.12
CA GLU A 19 -21.98 6.71 -5.99
C GLU A 19 -21.36 8.05 -6.41
N GLN A 20 -20.23 8.41 -5.80
CA GLN A 20 -19.47 9.61 -6.08
C GLN A 20 -18.15 9.23 -6.75
N ARG A 21 -17.46 10.22 -7.31
CA ARG A 21 -16.20 10.02 -8.01
C ARG A 21 -15.07 9.62 -7.07
N GLY A 22 -14.32 8.60 -7.45
CA GLY A 22 -13.16 8.12 -6.72
C GLY A 22 -12.03 7.62 -7.60
N ILE A 23 -10.99 7.11 -6.96
CA ILE A 23 -9.86 6.47 -7.64
C ILE A 23 -9.59 5.08 -7.06
N GLU A 24 -9.06 4.20 -7.90
CA GLU A 24 -8.41 2.97 -7.46
C GLU A 24 -6.99 2.95 -8.01
N ILE A 25 -6.02 2.71 -7.11
CA ILE A 25 -4.60 2.74 -7.42
C ILE A 25 -4.10 1.31 -7.59
N ALA A 26 -3.41 1.07 -8.72
CA ALA A 26 -2.87 -0.21 -9.14
C ALA A 26 -3.90 -1.37 -9.12
N PRO A 27 -5.04 -1.25 -9.80
CA PRO A 27 -6.09 -2.29 -9.81
C PRO A 27 -5.61 -3.61 -10.41
N TYR A 28 -4.62 -3.56 -11.28
CA TYR A 28 -4.03 -4.67 -12.02
C TYR A 28 -5.10 -5.62 -12.57
N PHE A 29 -5.08 -6.93 -12.24
CA PHE A 29 -6.10 -7.90 -12.67
C PHE A 29 -7.13 -8.25 -11.57
N HIS A 30 -7.16 -7.47 -10.48
CA HIS A 30 -8.09 -7.63 -9.35
C HIS A 30 -8.69 -6.30 -8.88
N PRO A 31 -9.34 -5.52 -9.77
CA PRO A 31 -9.97 -4.27 -9.37
C PRO A 31 -11.02 -4.53 -8.27
N ILE A 32 -11.01 -3.68 -7.26
CA ILE A 32 -11.98 -3.67 -6.16
C ILE A 32 -13.25 -2.94 -6.58
N VAL A 33 -13.10 -1.78 -7.24
CA VAL A 33 -14.23 -0.95 -7.67
C VAL A 33 -14.56 -1.24 -9.13
N ASP A 34 -15.75 -1.74 -9.38
CA ASP A 34 -16.21 -2.04 -10.72
C ASP A 34 -16.56 -0.75 -11.48
N ARG A 35 -15.70 -0.34 -12.41
CA ARG A 35 -15.89 0.85 -13.23
C ARG A 35 -17.10 0.78 -14.18
N SER A 36 -17.69 -0.39 -14.37
CA SER A 36 -18.95 -0.51 -15.13
C SER A 36 -20.17 -0.04 -14.33
N ARG A 37 -20.02 0.07 -13.00
CA ARG A 37 -21.07 0.44 -12.05
C ARG A 37 -20.85 1.77 -11.38
N PHE A 38 -19.58 2.20 -11.22
CA PHE A 38 -19.18 3.34 -10.39
C PHE A 38 -18.25 4.28 -11.15
N ASP A 39 -18.28 5.56 -10.82
CA ASP A 39 -17.36 6.58 -11.35
C ASP A 39 -16.01 6.48 -10.63
N VAL A 40 -15.12 5.67 -11.21
CA VAL A 40 -13.78 5.41 -10.69
C VAL A 40 -12.72 5.63 -11.77
N ILE A 41 -11.67 6.37 -11.42
CA ILE A 41 -10.46 6.52 -12.23
C ILE A 41 -9.47 5.46 -11.79
N TYR A 42 -8.99 4.64 -12.72
CA TYR A 42 -7.91 3.69 -12.46
C TYR A 42 -6.56 4.37 -12.69
N VAL A 43 -5.70 4.30 -11.68
CA VAL A 43 -4.39 4.96 -11.66
C VAL A 43 -3.30 3.93 -11.40
N ASP A 44 -2.17 4.03 -12.07
CA ASP A 44 -1.00 3.20 -11.78
C ASP A 44 0.28 4.06 -11.91
N CYS A 45 1.42 3.59 -11.39
CA CYS A 45 2.71 4.24 -11.55
C CYS A 45 3.41 3.89 -12.88
N ILE A 46 2.87 2.93 -13.63
CA ILE A 46 3.34 2.51 -14.96
C ILE A 46 2.21 2.64 -15.98
N ASP A 47 2.58 2.73 -17.24
CA ASP A 47 1.61 2.86 -18.33
C ASP A 47 0.96 1.54 -18.74
N ASN A 48 -0.05 1.64 -19.59
CA ASN A 48 -0.83 0.49 -20.03
C ASN A 48 0.01 -0.57 -20.77
N ASP A 49 1.00 -0.14 -21.56
CA ASP A 49 1.83 -1.08 -22.33
C ASP A 49 2.69 -1.92 -21.36
N GLU A 50 3.27 -1.30 -20.36
CA GLU A 50 4.06 -1.98 -19.33
C GLU A 50 3.19 -2.86 -18.43
N ILE A 51 1.98 -2.41 -18.06
CA ILE A 51 1.00 -3.24 -17.31
C ILE A 51 0.65 -4.51 -18.09
N GLN A 52 0.33 -4.38 -19.38
CA GLN A 52 -0.01 -5.54 -20.22
C GLN A 52 1.19 -6.48 -20.42
N ARG A 53 2.39 -5.93 -20.57
CA ARG A 53 3.62 -6.73 -20.65
C ARG A 53 3.84 -7.55 -19.37
N LYS A 54 3.75 -6.91 -18.20
CA LYS A 54 3.87 -7.59 -16.90
C LYS A 54 2.78 -8.65 -16.70
N ALA A 55 1.55 -8.36 -17.12
CA ALA A 55 0.44 -9.29 -17.02
C ALA A 55 0.65 -10.54 -17.90
N ALA A 56 1.23 -10.39 -19.08
CA ALA A 56 1.54 -11.52 -19.97
C ALA A 56 2.62 -12.46 -19.38
N GLU A 57 3.50 -11.94 -18.54
CA GLU A 57 4.57 -12.68 -17.86
C GLU A 57 4.10 -13.27 -16.50
N ASN A 58 2.96 -12.82 -15.97
CA ASN A 58 2.46 -13.23 -14.66
C ASN A 58 1.46 -14.39 -14.76
N PRO A 59 1.81 -15.60 -14.27
CA PRO A 59 0.88 -16.73 -14.28
C PRO A 59 -0.44 -16.46 -13.53
N GLY A 60 -0.42 -15.59 -12.50
CA GLY A 60 -1.62 -15.20 -11.73
C GLY A 60 -2.62 -14.37 -12.53
N ALA A 61 -2.17 -13.70 -13.60
CA ALA A 61 -3.01 -12.93 -14.52
C ALA A 61 -3.59 -13.79 -15.66
N ALA A 62 -3.15 -15.04 -15.79
CA ALA A 62 -3.59 -15.91 -16.89
C ALA A 62 -5.11 -16.09 -16.92
N GLY A 63 -5.73 -15.76 -18.05
CA GLY A 63 -7.19 -15.85 -18.24
C GLY A 63 -8.01 -14.74 -17.55
N LYS A 64 -7.34 -13.75 -16.94
CA LYS A 64 -8.01 -12.58 -16.33
C LYS A 64 -7.94 -11.37 -17.27
N THR A 65 -8.91 -10.49 -17.14
CA THR A 65 -8.89 -9.19 -17.83
C THR A 65 -8.11 -8.19 -16.96
N VAL A 66 -7.09 -7.59 -17.55
CA VAL A 66 -6.35 -6.49 -16.95
C VAL A 66 -6.92 -5.18 -17.48
N PRO A 67 -7.58 -4.37 -16.66
CA PRO A 67 -8.18 -3.13 -17.12
C PRO A 67 -7.10 -2.12 -17.53
N LEU A 68 -7.45 -1.25 -18.46
CA LEU A 68 -6.62 -0.10 -18.77
C LEU A 68 -6.72 0.94 -17.64
N VAL A 69 -5.59 1.53 -17.26
CA VAL A 69 -5.56 2.68 -16.38
C VAL A 69 -5.84 3.96 -17.16
N ASP A 70 -6.48 4.91 -16.49
CA ASP A 70 -6.87 6.21 -17.06
C ASP A 70 -5.77 7.24 -16.91
N ALA A 71 -4.93 7.09 -15.86
CA ALA A 71 -3.85 8.01 -15.56
C ALA A 71 -2.61 7.26 -15.02
N VAL A 72 -1.44 7.82 -15.32
CA VAL A 72 -0.16 7.37 -14.76
C VAL A 72 0.29 8.35 -13.70
N TRP A 73 0.40 7.88 -12.46
CA TRP A 73 0.91 8.68 -11.35
C TRP A 73 2.42 8.51 -11.21
N THR A 74 3.14 9.36 -11.90
CA THR A 74 4.61 9.32 -11.88
C THR A 74 5.16 9.81 -10.53
N PRO A 75 6.12 9.10 -9.91
CA PRO A 75 6.75 9.54 -8.67
C PRO A 75 7.31 10.96 -8.76
N GLY A 76 6.97 11.82 -7.80
CA GLY A 76 7.37 13.21 -7.73
C GLY A 76 6.46 14.19 -8.47
N VAL A 77 5.42 13.70 -9.15
CA VAL A 77 4.34 14.53 -9.71
C VAL A 77 3.14 14.45 -8.75
N PRO A 78 2.55 15.59 -8.35
CA PRO A 78 1.36 15.56 -7.50
C PRO A 78 0.22 14.75 -8.13
N LEU A 79 -0.48 13.93 -7.35
CA LEU A 79 -1.56 13.08 -7.86
C LEU A 79 -2.62 13.89 -8.61
N GLY A 80 -3.02 15.06 -8.07
CA GLY A 80 -4.01 15.94 -8.70
C GLY A 80 -3.64 16.39 -10.11
N ASP A 81 -2.35 16.56 -10.38
CA ASP A 81 -1.87 16.92 -11.72
C ASP A 81 -2.00 15.77 -12.74
N CYS A 82 -2.03 14.52 -12.24
CA CYS A 82 -2.16 13.32 -13.07
C CYS A 82 -3.62 12.97 -13.39
N ILE A 83 -4.55 13.23 -12.45
CA ILE A 83 -5.96 12.81 -12.55
C ILE A 83 -6.94 13.95 -12.83
N GLY A 84 -6.44 15.20 -12.90
CA GLY A 84 -7.26 16.42 -12.90
C GLY A 84 -7.63 16.83 -11.47
N HIS A 85 -8.02 18.09 -11.33
CA HIS A 85 -8.28 18.71 -10.03
C HIS A 85 -9.74 18.62 -9.57
N GLU A 86 -10.54 17.74 -10.17
CA GLU A 86 -11.91 17.50 -9.69
C GLU A 86 -11.87 16.77 -8.37
N PRO A 87 -12.70 17.18 -7.38
CA PRO A 87 -12.71 16.57 -6.07
C PRO A 87 -13.04 15.08 -6.11
N LEU A 88 -12.32 14.31 -5.30
CA LEU A 88 -12.59 12.89 -5.10
C LEU A 88 -13.25 12.66 -3.74
N HIS A 89 -14.04 11.62 -3.63
CA HIS A 89 -14.73 11.24 -2.40
C HIS A 89 -14.18 9.97 -1.78
N TYR A 90 -13.51 9.14 -2.59
CA TYR A 90 -12.81 7.95 -2.08
C TYR A 90 -11.59 7.60 -2.90
N ALA A 91 -10.70 6.85 -2.27
CA ALA A 91 -9.59 6.18 -2.91
C ALA A 91 -9.51 4.73 -2.43
N VAL A 92 -9.07 3.82 -3.29
CA VAL A 92 -8.83 2.42 -2.95
C VAL A 92 -7.40 2.06 -3.33
N ALA A 93 -6.71 1.35 -2.45
CA ALA A 93 -5.40 0.76 -2.70
C ALA A 93 -5.33 -0.62 -2.04
N SER A 94 -5.16 -1.66 -2.83
CA SER A 94 -5.09 -3.03 -2.34
C SER A 94 -3.74 -3.62 -2.68
N HIS A 95 -2.93 -3.95 -1.66
CA HIS A 95 -1.56 -4.45 -1.83
C HIS A 95 -0.68 -3.48 -2.65
N VAL A 96 -0.70 -2.20 -2.25
CA VAL A 96 0.09 -1.13 -2.87
C VAL A 96 0.97 -0.41 -1.86
N LEU A 97 0.43 -0.07 -0.69
CA LEU A 97 1.12 0.80 0.28
C LEU A 97 2.43 0.18 0.79
N GLU A 98 2.50 -1.14 0.89
CA GLU A 98 3.72 -1.86 1.27
C GLU A 98 4.86 -1.66 0.27
N HIS A 99 4.56 -1.42 -1.00
CA HIS A 99 5.55 -1.14 -2.05
C HIS A 99 5.98 0.33 -2.11
N VAL A 100 5.27 1.21 -1.39
CA VAL A 100 5.53 2.65 -1.44
C VAL A 100 6.70 3.03 -0.53
N PRO A 101 7.77 3.64 -1.08
CA PRO A 101 8.97 3.97 -0.29
C PRO A 101 8.74 5.09 0.74
N ASN A 102 7.75 5.95 0.52
CA ASN A 102 7.32 7.02 1.43
C ASN A 102 5.82 6.93 1.69
N PRO A 103 5.34 5.98 2.52
CA PRO A 103 3.92 5.71 2.69
C PRO A 103 3.13 6.92 3.25
N LEU A 104 3.70 7.69 4.17
CA LEU A 104 3.03 8.86 4.73
C LEU A 104 2.90 10.00 3.70
N GLY A 105 3.94 10.26 2.92
CA GLY A 105 3.88 11.26 1.85
C GLY A 105 2.87 10.89 0.77
N TRP A 106 2.87 9.63 0.36
CA TRP A 106 1.94 9.09 -0.63
C TRP A 106 0.48 9.19 -0.17
N LEU A 107 0.19 8.82 1.07
CA LEU A 107 -1.16 8.96 1.64
C LEU A 107 -1.60 10.42 1.77
N LYS A 108 -0.68 11.35 2.05
CA LYS A 108 -0.99 12.78 2.06
C LYS A 108 -1.43 13.28 0.69
N GLU A 109 -0.74 12.89 -0.37
CA GLU A 109 -1.12 13.29 -1.73
C GLU A 109 -2.51 12.78 -2.11
N ILE A 110 -2.87 11.57 -1.69
CA ILE A 110 -4.24 11.04 -1.88
C ILE A 110 -5.25 11.88 -1.08
N LEU A 111 -4.98 12.12 0.21
CA LEU A 111 -5.90 12.92 1.03
C LEU A 111 -6.07 14.34 0.48
N ASP A 112 -5.02 14.94 -0.09
CA ASP A 112 -5.10 16.29 -0.65
C ASP A 112 -6.10 16.36 -1.81
N CYS A 113 -6.28 15.26 -2.56
CA CYS A 113 -7.26 15.15 -3.64
C CYS A 113 -8.69 14.82 -3.15
N LEU A 114 -8.87 14.38 -1.91
CA LEU A 114 -10.19 14.03 -1.38
C LEU A 114 -10.93 15.25 -0.81
N GLU A 115 -12.23 15.24 -0.87
CA GLU A 115 -13.09 16.12 -0.09
C GLU A 115 -13.00 15.82 1.42
N PRO A 116 -13.29 16.79 2.31
CA PRO A 116 -13.44 16.51 3.73
C PRO A 116 -14.48 15.41 3.98
N GLY A 117 -14.14 14.42 4.80
CA GLY A 117 -14.95 13.20 5.01
C GLY A 117 -14.74 12.11 3.94
N GLY A 118 -13.96 12.38 2.91
CA GLY A 118 -13.56 11.37 1.93
C GLY A 118 -12.73 10.25 2.56
N LEU A 119 -12.83 9.05 2.00
CA LEU A 119 -12.29 7.82 2.55
C LEU A 119 -11.20 7.21 1.68
N VAL A 120 -10.13 6.77 2.29
CA VAL A 120 -9.12 5.90 1.65
C VAL A 120 -9.26 4.49 2.21
N ALA A 121 -9.61 3.52 1.39
CA ALA A 121 -9.59 2.10 1.74
C ALA A 121 -8.22 1.52 1.39
N ILE A 122 -7.56 0.92 2.37
CA ILE A 122 -6.23 0.32 2.21
C ILE A 122 -6.30 -1.13 2.66
N VAL A 123 -6.07 -2.06 1.73
CA VAL A 123 -5.87 -3.47 2.04
C VAL A 123 -4.38 -3.76 2.05
N LEU A 124 -3.89 -4.35 3.11
CA LEU A 124 -2.48 -4.60 3.35
C LEU A 124 -2.20 -6.07 3.70
N PRO A 125 -1.03 -6.60 3.32
CA PRO A 125 -0.60 -7.89 3.82
C PRO A 125 -0.33 -7.82 5.31
N ASN A 126 -0.82 -8.85 6.02
CA ASN A 126 -0.45 -9.04 7.41
C ASN A 126 0.91 -9.76 7.46
N ARG A 127 1.91 -9.09 8.01
CA ARG A 127 3.26 -9.62 8.20
C ARG A 127 3.25 -11.05 8.78
N GLU A 128 2.39 -11.30 9.76
CA GLU A 128 2.35 -12.57 10.48
C GLU A 128 1.86 -13.75 9.62
N ARG A 129 1.38 -13.47 8.40
CA ARG A 129 0.80 -14.45 7.48
C ARG A 129 1.25 -14.20 6.03
N SER A 130 2.49 -13.75 5.87
CA SER A 130 3.08 -13.45 4.56
C SER A 130 4.57 -13.75 4.53
N MET A 131 5.19 -13.61 3.38
CA MET A 131 6.63 -13.71 3.19
C MET A 131 7.47 -12.76 4.07
N ASP A 132 6.81 -11.76 4.67
CA ASP A 132 7.43 -10.78 5.56
C ASP A 132 7.51 -11.24 7.03
N TYR A 133 7.13 -12.47 7.34
CA TYR A 133 6.98 -12.99 8.71
C TYR A 133 8.18 -12.68 9.62
N TYR A 134 9.39 -12.80 9.12
CA TYR A 134 10.62 -12.59 9.91
C TYR A 134 11.07 -11.13 9.96
N ARG A 135 10.51 -10.25 9.14
CA ARG A 135 10.86 -8.83 9.14
C ARG A 135 10.26 -8.11 10.35
N GLN A 136 10.89 -7.03 10.80
CA GLN A 136 10.32 -6.21 11.87
C GLN A 136 9.21 -5.31 11.33
N PRO A 137 8.11 -5.11 12.06
CA PRO A 137 7.09 -4.13 11.67
C PRO A 137 7.71 -2.74 11.52
N THR A 138 7.22 -2.00 10.54
CA THR A 138 7.66 -0.63 10.26
C THR A 138 7.37 0.28 11.45
N SER A 139 8.39 0.99 11.92
CA SER A 139 8.31 1.87 13.07
C SER A 139 7.83 3.28 12.71
N PHE A 140 7.32 4.01 13.71
CA PHE A 140 7.00 5.44 13.58
C PHE A 140 8.18 6.27 13.07
N ALA A 141 9.40 6.00 13.57
CA ALA A 141 10.60 6.74 13.16
C ALA A 141 10.93 6.54 11.67
N GLN A 142 10.73 5.32 11.14
CA GLN A 142 10.93 5.04 9.72
C GLN A 142 9.90 5.80 8.87
N VAL A 143 8.62 5.71 9.21
CA VAL A 143 7.55 6.40 8.46
C VAL A 143 7.75 7.91 8.42
N VAL A 144 8.07 8.52 9.56
CA VAL A 144 8.34 9.97 9.62
C VAL A 144 9.66 10.31 8.92
N GLY A 145 10.70 9.50 9.09
CA GLY A 145 11.98 9.67 8.41
C GLY A 145 11.82 9.69 6.89
N TRP A 146 11.15 8.70 6.32
CA TRP A 146 10.86 8.66 4.88
C TRP A 146 9.99 9.82 4.41
N SER A 147 9.08 10.31 5.24
CA SER A 147 8.29 11.52 4.92
C SER A 147 9.14 12.79 4.85
N ILE A 148 10.25 12.85 5.58
CA ILE A 148 11.23 13.95 5.54
C ILE A 148 12.17 13.78 4.35
N GLU A 149 12.68 12.57 4.13
CA GLU A 149 13.65 12.24 3.06
C GLU A 149 13.00 12.23 1.67
N LYS A 150 11.71 11.90 1.59
CA LYS A 150 10.89 11.82 0.38
C LYS A 150 11.50 10.94 -0.72
N PRO A 151 11.87 9.69 -0.42
CA PRO A 151 12.39 8.81 -1.45
C PRO A 151 11.33 8.53 -2.53
N ALA A 152 11.72 8.72 -3.78
CA ALA A 152 10.88 8.42 -4.95
C ALA A 152 10.96 6.95 -5.40
N ARG A 153 11.87 6.19 -4.80
CA ARG A 153 12.15 4.76 -5.08
C ARG A 153 12.50 4.06 -3.79
N PRO A 154 12.37 2.71 -3.73
CA PRO A 154 12.85 1.94 -2.61
C PRO A 154 14.30 2.30 -2.26
N THR A 155 14.53 2.65 -1.01
CA THR A 155 15.87 2.99 -0.52
C THR A 155 16.74 1.73 -0.43
N PRO A 156 18.07 1.86 -0.44
CA PRO A 156 18.96 0.70 -0.24
C PRO A 156 18.64 -0.08 1.04
N THR A 157 18.22 0.62 2.11
CA THR A 157 17.85 -0.02 3.38
C THR A 157 16.55 -0.82 3.25
N GLN A 158 15.54 -0.29 2.55
CA GLN A 158 14.29 -1.01 2.30
C GLN A 158 14.51 -2.24 1.43
N VAL A 159 15.32 -2.11 0.37
CA VAL A 159 15.72 -3.24 -0.49
C VAL A 159 16.45 -4.31 0.30
N MET A 160 17.46 -3.91 1.10
CA MET A 160 18.25 -4.84 1.90
C MET A 160 17.38 -5.55 2.94
N ASP A 161 16.50 -4.82 3.65
CA ASP A 161 15.61 -5.38 4.66
C ASP A 161 14.67 -6.42 4.04
N PHE A 162 14.06 -6.12 2.90
CA PHE A 162 13.19 -7.08 2.21
C PHE A 162 13.96 -8.31 1.74
N LEU A 163 15.03 -8.13 0.96
CA LEU A 163 15.74 -9.26 0.33
C LEU A 163 16.45 -10.16 1.35
N SER A 164 16.95 -9.58 2.47
CA SER A 164 17.65 -10.36 3.49
C SER A 164 16.74 -11.12 4.44
N GLN A 165 15.49 -10.71 4.62
CA GLN A 165 14.61 -11.24 5.66
C GLN A 165 13.30 -11.86 5.14
N SER A 166 12.93 -11.63 3.87
CA SER A 166 11.79 -12.34 3.26
C SER A 166 12.16 -13.80 2.98
N PHE A 167 11.16 -14.67 3.00
CA PHE A 167 11.32 -16.08 2.69
C PHE A 167 10.42 -16.50 1.52
N GLU A 168 10.73 -17.66 0.92
CA GLU A 168 9.89 -18.24 -0.11
C GLU A 168 8.61 -18.80 0.52
N ASP A 169 7.49 -18.16 0.19
CA ASP A 169 6.15 -18.71 0.47
C ASP A 169 5.59 -19.25 -0.85
N ASP A 170 5.57 -20.56 -0.98
CA ASP A 170 5.03 -21.27 -2.14
C ASP A 170 3.53 -21.59 -2.00
N GLY A 171 2.87 -20.99 -0.99
CA GLY A 171 1.47 -21.20 -0.67
C GLY A 171 1.20 -22.46 0.14
N THR A 172 2.24 -23.17 0.59
CA THR A 172 2.11 -24.38 1.44
C THR A 172 2.39 -24.10 2.91
N VAL A 173 2.80 -22.88 3.25
CA VAL A 173 3.16 -22.48 4.61
C VAL A 173 1.90 -22.42 5.49
N ASP A 174 1.88 -23.20 6.55
CA ASP A 174 0.85 -23.15 7.59
C ASP A 174 1.24 -22.13 8.66
N PHE A 175 0.73 -20.90 8.52
CA PHE A 175 0.97 -19.82 9.48
C PHE A 175 0.23 -20.01 10.83
N ASP A 176 -0.66 -21.00 10.96
CA ASP A 176 -1.30 -21.35 12.24
C ASP A 176 -0.45 -22.35 13.04
N ALA A 177 0.52 -22.99 12.40
CA ALA A 177 1.53 -23.81 13.05
C ALA A 177 2.73 -22.95 13.52
N PRO A 178 3.51 -23.45 14.50
CA PRO A 178 4.75 -22.78 14.90
C PRO A 178 5.71 -22.64 13.71
N MET A 179 6.04 -21.40 13.36
CA MET A 179 7.00 -21.14 12.29
C MET A 179 8.41 -21.60 12.68
N ALA A 180 9.14 -22.12 11.71
CA ALA A 180 10.56 -22.48 11.88
C ALA A 180 11.39 -21.26 12.30
N ALA A 181 12.56 -21.49 12.89
CA ALA A 181 13.50 -20.40 13.15
C ALA A 181 13.98 -19.77 11.83
N PHE A 182 14.23 -18.46 11.83
CA PHE A 182 14.69 -17.74 10.62
C PHE A 182 15.88 -18.41 9.92
N ALA A 183 16.83 -18.97 10.67
CA ALA A 183 17.98 -19.67 10.13
C ALA A 183 17.63 -20.94 9.32
N GLU A 184 16.42 -21.46 9.51
CA GLU A 184 15.90 -22.66 8.82
C GLU A 184 14.96 -22.27 7.66
N ALA A 185 14.57 -20.99 7.58
CA ALA A 185 13.68 -20.51 6.53
C ALA A 185 14.35 -20.54 5.17
N LYS A 186 13.61 -20.98 4.16
CA LYS A 186 14.08 -20.94 2.77
C LYS A 186 13.99 -19.51 2.26
N ARG A 187 15.13 -18.85 2.10
CA ARG A 187 15.19 -17.46 1.62
C ARG A 187 15.46 -17.39 0.12
N HIS A 188 14.89 -16.38 -0.54
CA HIS A 188 15.19 -16.11 -1.95
C HIS A 188 16.63 -15.64 -2.17
N TYR A 189 17.18 -14.88 -1.21
CA TYR A 189 18.49 -14.24 -1.32
C TYR A 189 19.33 -14.46 -0.07
N THR A 190 20.64 -14.54 -0.25
CA THR A 190 21.61 -14.47 0.84
C THR A 190 21.81 -13.02 1.28
N ASP A 191 22.37 -12.81 2.48
CA ASP A 191 22.67 -11.45 2.96
C ASP A 191 23.64 -10.71 2.03
N LEU A 192 24.61 -11.44 1.44
CA LEU A 192 25.55 -10.84 0.47
C LEU A 192 24.82 -10.35 -0.80
N GLN A 193 23.91 -11.16 -1.34
CA GLN A 193 23.11 -10.75 -2.51
C GLN A 193 22.22 -9.56 -2.17
N ALA A 194 21.61 -9.51 -0.97
CA ALA A 194 20.81 -8.38 -0.53
C ALA A 194 21.64 -7.08 -0.46
N ILE A 195 22.89 -7.15 0.01
CA ILE A 195 23.83 -6.02 0.03
C ILE A 195 24.16 -5.59 -1.41
N GLU A 196 24.51 -6.53 -2.29
CA GLU A 196 24.83 -6.24 -3.70
C GLU A 196 23.66 -5.55 -4.42
N PHE A 197 22.42 -6.00 -4.19
CA PHE A 197 21.22 -5.33 -4.74
C PHE A 197 21.00 -3.94 -4.15
N ALA A 198 21.22 -3.75 -2.86
CA ALA A 198 21.11 -2.44 -2.22
C ALA A 198 22.15 -1.45 -2.78
N GLU A 199 23.39 -1.89 -3.00
CA GLU A 199 24.41 -1.08 -3.66
C GLU A 199 24.08 -0.80 -5.13
N PHE A 200 23.53 -1.79 -5.84
CA PHE A 200 23.10 -1.63 -7.23
C PHE A 200 22.00 -0.58 -7.39
N VAL A 201 20.93 -0.64 -6.58
CA VAL A 201 19.82 0.34 -6.68
C VAL A 201 20.28 1.75 -6.33
N LEU A 202 21.25 1.88 -5.41
CA LEU A 202 21.85 3.17 -5.07
C LEU A 202 22.66 3.72 -6.24
N ARG A 203 23.56 2.91 -6.80
CA ARG A 203 24.49 3.33 -7.87
C ARG A 203 23.78 3.65 -9.18
N GLU A 204 22.86 2.77 -9.59
CA GLU A 204 22.19 2.87 -10.90
C GLU A 204 20.87 3.66 -10.81
N SER A 205 20.46 4.07 -9.64
CA SER A 205 19.11 4.68 -9.42
C SER A 205 17.99 3.78 -9.96
N HIS A 206 18.17 2.47 -9.86
CA HIS A 206 17.23 1.49 -10.40
C HIS A 206 16.03 1.32 -9.45
N TYR A 207 14.82 1.18 -10.02
CA TYR A 207 13.65 0.77 -9.27
C TYR A 207 13.65 -0.76 -9.10
N LEU A 208 13.58 -1.23 -7.87
CA LEU A 208 13.37 -2.64 -7.56
C LEU A 208 12.08 -2.76 -6.74
N ASP A 209 11.16 -3.57 -7.25
CA ASP A 209 9.87 -3.80 -6.59
C ASP A 209 10.06 -4.68 -5.35
N VAL A 210 9.85 -4.10 -4.18
CA VAL A 210 10.00 -4.76 -2.87
C VAL A 210 8.95 -4.23 -1.90
N HIS A 211 8.65 -4.98 -0.85
CA HIS A 211 7.89 -4.42 0.26
C HIS A 211 8.77 -3.44 1.05
N CYS A 212 8.55 -2.14 0.83
CA CYS A 212 9.26 -1.05 1.52
C CYS A 212 8.86 -0.93 2.99
N SER A 213 7.63 -1.31 3.31
CA SER A 213 7.09 -1.27 4.66
C SER A 213 6.37 -2.57 5.02
N VAL A 214 6.30 -2.86 6.31
CA VAL A 214 5.79 -4.13 6.85
C VAL A 214 4.82 -3.85 7.98
N TRP A 215 3.65 -4.47 7.94
CA TRP A 215 2.56 -4.17 8.83
C TRP A 215 1.94 -5.41 9.46
N THR A 216 1.60 -5.29 10.74
CA THR A 216 0.49 -6.03 11.35
C THR A 216 -0.68 -5.07 11.52
N PRO A 217 -1.92 -5.54 11.72
CA PRO A 217 -3.04 -4.67 12.05
C PRO A 217 -2.72 -3.71 13.20
N ASP A 218 -2.15 -4.21 14.29
CA ASP A 218 -1.82 -3.43 15.49
C ASP A 218 -0.68 -2.43 15.24
N SER A 219 0.37 -2.83 14.51
CA SER A 219 1.51 -1.94 14.22
C SER A 219 1.09 -0.78 13.31
N PHE A 220 0.21 -1.01 12.35
CA PHE A 220 -0.35 0.05 11.52
C PHE A 220 -1.12 1.08 12.36
N ILE A 221 -2.02 0.58 13.22
CA ILE A 221 -2.81 1.45 14.12
C ILE A 221 -1.91 2.25 15.06
N ASP A 222 -0.91 1.62 15.69
CA ASP A 222 0.04 2.34 16.59
C ASP A 222 0.75 3.47 15.85
N VAL A 223 1.39 3.15 14.74
CA VAL A 223 2.18 4.12 13.98
C VAL A 223 1.32 5.26 13.47
N PHE A 224 0.20 4.97 12.80
CA PHE A 224 -0.63 6.03 12.21
C PHE A 224 -1.42 6.81 13.26
N SER A 225 -1.80 6.23 14.39
CA SER A 225 -2.37 6.99 15.52
C SER A 225 -1.38 8.02 16.05
N ARG A 226 -0.11 7.68 16.16
CA ARG A 226 0.96 8.61 16.57
C ARG A 226 1.19 9.71 15.52
N VAL A 227 1.17 9.36 14.25
CA VAL A 227 1.28 10.30 13.12
C VAL A 227 0.13 11.32 13.15
N ILE A 228 -1.09 10.85 13.36
CA ILE A 228 -2.31 11.68 13.47
C ILE A 228 -2.27 12.55 14.72
N THR A 229 -1.98 11.97 15.89
CA THR A 229 -1.92 12.71 17.17
C THR A 229 -0.80 13.76 17.15
N GLY A 230 0.31 13.48 16.43
CA GLY A 230 1.40 14.43 16.19
C GLY A 230 1.05 15.54 15.19
N GLY A 231 -0.17 15.56 14.64
CA GLY A 231 -0.61 16.58 13.67
C GLY A 231 0.04 16.46 12.28
N LEU A 232 0.65 15.32 11.99
CA LEU A 232 1.34 15.11 10.71
C LEU A 232 0.41 14.62 9.60
N PHE A 233 -0.80 14.15 9.94
CA PHE A 233 -1.74 13.53 9.00
C PHE A 233 -3.19 13.79 9.43
N PRO A 234 -3.98 14.56 8.65
CA PRO A 234 -5.32 14.97 9.04
C PRO A 234 -6.36 13.89 8.69
N ALA A 235 -6.30 12.77 9.38
CA ALA A 235 -7.21 11.66 9.15
C ALA A 235 -7.72 11.03 10.45
N LYS A 236 -8.78 10.23 10.35
CA LYS A 236 -9.25 9.31 11.38
C LYS A 236 -9.15 7.90 10.84
N ILE A 237 -8.70 6.95 11.67
CA ILE A 237 -8.60 5.55 11.31
C ILE A 237 -9.92 4.84 11.64
N ILE A 238 -10.41 4.00 10.73
CA ILE A 238 -11.56 3.12 10.90
C ILE A 238 -11.10 1.69 10.62
N GLY A 239 -11.29 0.78 11.55
CA GLY A 239 -10.75 -0.58 11.53
C GLY A 239 -9.67 -0.76 12.60
N PRO A 240 -8.77 -1.74 12.50
CA PRO A 240 -8.56 -2.64 11.35
C PRO A 240 -9.66 -3.71 11.24
N PHE A 241 -9.94 -4.15 10.02
CA PHE A 241 -10.81 -5.29 9.75
C PHE A 241 -9.96 -6.46 9.30
N THR A 242 -10.02 -7.56 10.04
CA THR A 242 -9.38 -8.84 9.73
C THR A 242 -10.45 -9.89 9.49
N GLY A 243 -10.19 -10.86 8.61
CA GLY A 243 -11.17 -11.92 8.34
C GLY A 243 -12.50 -11.41 7.78
N PHE A 244 -12.48 -10.31 7.03
CA PHE A 244 -13.67 -9.78 6.38
C PHE A 244 -14.09 -10.68 5.20
N PRO A 245 -15.37 -10.63 4.76
CA PRO A 245 -15.87 -11.50 3.70
C PRO A 245 -14.96 -11.51 2.46
N GLY A 246 -14.56 -12.70 2.04
CA GLY A 246 -13.70 -12.91 0.88
C GLY A 246 -12.24 -12.52 1.05
N SER A 247 -11.83 -12.02 2.23
CA SER A 247 -10.42 -11.78 2.52
C SER A 247 -9.64 -13.08 2.72
N THR A 248 -8.34 -13.03 2.46
CA THR A 248 -7.42 -14.07 2.92
C THR A 248 -7.05 -13.85 4.38
N PRO A 249 -6.62 -14.88 5.13
CA PRO A 249 -6.09 -14.68 6.48
C PRO A 249 -4.82 -13.80 6.51
N GLY A 250 -4.15 -13.69 5.36
CA GLY A 250 -2.93 -12.93 5.20
C GLY A 250 -3.11 -11.44 4.90
N GLU A 251 -4.33 -10.90 4.97
CA GLU A 251 -4.58 -9.48 4.71
C GLU A 251 -5.46 -8.84 5.79
N PHE A 252 -5.40 -7.51 5.86
CA PHE A 252 -6.30 -6.69 6.68
C PHE A 252 -6.65 -5.39 5.93
N LEU A 253 -7.77 -4.80 6.32
CA LEU A 253 -8.31 -3.58 5.73
C LEU A 253 -8.38 -2.48 6.79
N VAL A 254 -8.00 -1.27 6.40
CA VAL A 254 -8.25 -0.04 7.17
C VAL A 254 -8.84 1.02 6.26
N TYR A 255 -9.67 1.90 6.82
CA TYR A 255 -10.07 3.13 6.15
C TYR A 255 -9.45 4.31 6.88
N LEU A 256 -9.06 5.31 6.09
CA LEU A 256 -8.60 6.61 6.56
C LEU A 256 -9.60 7.66 6.10
N GLU A 257 -10.31 8.27 7.04
CA GLU A 257 -11.28 9.34 6.77
C GLU A 257 -10.57 10.69 6.87
N LYS A 258 -10.60 11.48 5.78
CA LYS A 258 -10.04 12.83 5.79
C LYS A 258 -10.82 13.71 6.77
N THR A 259 -10.12 14.24 7.77
CA THR A 259 -10.67 15.25 8.66
C THR A 259 -10.46 16.64 8.10
N SER A 260 -11.40 17.56 8.35
CA SER A 260 -11.15 18.98 8.10
C SER A 260 -9.94 19.40 8.94
N SER A 261 -8.98 20.10 8.35
CA SER A 261 -7.85 20.68 9.07
C SER A 261 -8.40 21.66 10.12
N ALA A 262 -8.61 21.18 11.33
CA ALA A 262 -8.71 22.07 12.47
C ALA A 262 -7.35 22.76 12.57
N SER A 263 -7.34 24.08 12.43
CA SER A 263 -6.16 24.90 12.53
C SER A 263 -5.39 24.54 13.80
N LEU A 264 -4.26 23.83 13.64
CA LEU A 264 -3.27 23.67 14.70
C LEU A 264 -2.57 25.03 14.91
N THR A 265 -3.31 26.05 15.38
CA THR A 265 -2.76 27.29 15.92
C THR A 265 -2.42 27.09 17.39
N GLY A 266 -1.49 26.20 17.64
CA GLY A 266 -0.73 26.12 18.88
C GLY A 266 0.71 26.49 18.57
N SER A 267 1.00 27.79 18.54
CA SER A 267 2.40 28.24 18.65
C SER A 267 3.03 27.63 19.88
N PRO A 268 4.19 26.99 19.81
CA PRO A 268 4.90 26.66 21.01
C PRO A 268 5.27 27.98 21.69
N ALA A 269 4.73 28.18 22.89
CA ALA A 269 5.16 29.27 23.76
C ALA A 269 6.67 29.11 23.97
N GLY A 270 7.43 30.11 23.56
CA GLY A 270 8.87 30.13 23.72
C GLY A 270 9.29 30.09 25.20
N SER A 271 10.28 29.32 25.48
CA SER A 271 11.16 29.47 26.62
C SER A 271 12.59 29.15 26.18
#